data_72d4543662e13254b6f14a2e2c8b7ecb
#
_entry.id   72d4543662e13254b6f14a2e2c8b7ecb
#
_cell.length_a   1.000
_cell.length_b   1.000
_cell.length_c   1.000
_cell.angle_alpha   90.00
_cell.angle_beta   90.00
_cell.angle_gamma   90.00
#
_symmetry.space_group_name_H-M   'P 1'
#
loop_
_entity.id
_entity.type
_entity.pdbx_description
1 polymer ?
#
loop_
_entity_poly.entity_id
_entity_poly.type
_entity_poly.pdbx_seq_one_letter_code
_entity_poly.pdbx_strand_id
1 'polypeptide(L)'
;MKKITLLALAALCCSCYARLAPEPALRPSEYVSTLVGSQSDYSLSTGNTYPAVALPWGMNFWTPQTGTMGDGWTYTYGAHTICGFKQTHQPSPWINDYGQFSLMPVRGRDKVGETSRRSWFSHQSEEARPYYYKVYLADHDVVAEIAPTDRAAAMRFTFPESEESGIVIDAFDRGSHIEVMPDGRTVVGYTTRNSGGVPDNFRNYFVVRFDKPFGAFRVFNGKKELKGSEAKGDHALAAVYFATRRGEQVTARVASSFISPEQALRNLESEVGDADFETVKAKAQERWDEVLGRIEVSGGTEEQYRTFYSCLYRSTLFPRKFYEIDAEGSPIHYSPYNGQVLPGYMYTDTGFWDTFRCLFPLLNLVYPAENAKMQAGLANTYRESGFLPEWASPGHRGCMVGNNSASVVSDAILKGITPQEDIATLYEAMLSGRTKVHPEVSSTGRLGHEYYNTLGYVPYNAGIHENVARTLEYAYDDWCIAQVARQLGHGEDAAMLEKASHNWRNVFDAETKLMRGRNRSGDFQRPFSPYKWGDAFTEGNAWHYTWSVFHDVEGLADAMGGKEEFGKMLDSVFVVPPIYDDSYYGVRIHEITEMQVANMGNYAHGNQPAQHMIYLYDY
;
A
#
# COMPACT_ATOMS: atom_id res chain seq x y z
N MET A 1 -67.96 12.90 37.86
CA MET A 1 -67.55 12.15 36.64
C MET A 1 -66.63 12.89 35.66
N LYS A 2 -66.08 14.09 36.01
CA LYS A 2 -65.17 14.85 35.09
C LYS A 2 -63.66 14.78 35.43
N LYS A 3 -63.29 14.09 36.51
CA LYS A 3 -61.87 13.97 36.96
C LYS A 3 -61.21 12.61 36.58
N ILE A 4 -61.99 11.61 36.21
CA ILE A 4 -61.47 10.27 35.87
C ILE A 4 -61.11 10.19 34.40
N THR A 5 -61.73 10.98 33.51
CA THR A 5 -61.48 11.00 32.08
C THR A 5 -60.17 11.72 31.70
N LEU A 6 -59.67 12.64 32.52
CA LEU A 6 -58.37 13.32 32.25
C LEU A 6 -57.15 12.48 32.64
N LEU A 7 -57.25 11.57 33.59
CA LEU A 7 -56.13 10.67 33.94
C LEU A 7 -55.97 9.54 32.95
N ALA A 8 -57.06 9.10 32.30
CA ALA A 8 -56.99 8.05 31.28
C ALA A 8 -56.38 8.56 29.95
N LEU A 9 -56.60 9.84 29.60
CA LEU A 9 -55.96 10.44 28.42
C LEU A 9 -54.45 10.74 28.65
N ALA A 10 -54.06 11.08 29.84
CA ALA A 10 -52.64 11.29 30.19
C ALA A 10 -51.84 9.96 30.23
N ALA A 11 -52.50 8.84 30.60
CA ALA A 11 -51.86 7.52 30.59
C ALA A 11 -51.77 6.93 29.15
N LEU A 12 -52.66 7.30 28.20
CA LEU A 12 -52.57 6.88 26.80
C LEU A 12 -51.53 7.67 25.99
N CYS A 13 -51.19 8.91 26.39
CA CYS A 13 -50.15 9.68 25.73
C CYS A 13 -48.72 9.31 26.19
N CYS A 14 -48.56 8.68 27.37
CA CYS A 14 -47.26 8.20 27.84
C CYS A 14 -46.85 6.82 27.31
N SER A 15 -47.77 6.05 26.69
CA SER A 15 -47.44 4.71 26.17
C SER A 15 -47.04 4.67 24.70
N CYS A 16 -47.01 5.80 23.98
CA CYS A 16 -46.58 5.85 22.57
C CYS A 16 -45.16 6.35 22.33
N TYR A 17 -44.37 6.62 23.38
CA TYR A 17 -42.92 6.83 23.27
C TYR A 17 -42.18 5.66 23.94
N ALA A 18 -42.46 4.43 23.52
CA ALA A 18 -41.40 3.43 23.56
C ALA A 18 -40.35 3.92 22.54
N ARG A 19 -39.37 4.69 23.00
CA ARG A 19 -38.13 4.85 22.25
C ARG A 19 -37.65 3.43 22.00
N LEU A 20 -37.77 2.97 20.75
CA LEU A 20 -36.95 1.86 20.26
C LEU A 20 -35.56 2.19 20.73
N ALA A 21 -34.95 1.33 21.55
CA ALA A 21 -33.53 1.48 21.86
C ALA A 21 -32.83 1.68 20.53
N PRO A 22 -31.99 2.71 20.37
CA PRO A 22 -31.26 2.88 19.10
C PRO A 22 -30.60 1.53 18.81
N GLU A 23 -30.78 1.02 17.60
CA GLU A 23 -30.01 -0.15 17.16
C GLU A 23 -28.56 0.12 17.53
N PRO A 24 -27.83 -0.87 18.11
CA PRO A 24 -26.45 -0.67 18.44
C PRO A 24 -25.74 -0.20 17.18
N ALA A 25 -25.07 0.94 17.27
CA ALA A 25 -24.27 1.49 16.17
C ALA A 25 -23.31 0.39 15.68
N LEU A 26 -23.17 0.23 14.37
CA LEU A 26 -22.23 -0.72 13.79
C LEU A 26 -20.82 -0.43 14.32
N ARG A 27 -20.02 -1.47 14.49
CA ARG A 27 -18.61 -1.34 14.85
C ARG A 27 -17.87 -0.67 13.68
N PRO A 28 -16.81 0.13 13.91
CA PRO A 28 -16.07 0.81 12.83
C PRO A 28 -15.70 -0.10 11.66
N SER A 29 -15.25 -1.33 11.95
CA SER A 29 -14.87 -2.32 10.92
C SER A 29 -16.04 -2.80 10.05
N GLU A 30 -17.27 -2.69 10.52
CA GLU A 30 -18.46 -3.11 9.78
C GLU A 30 -18.90 -2.09 8.73
N TYR A 31 -18.48 -0.83 8.87
CA TYR A 31 -18.66 0.20 7.84
C TYR A 31 -17.69 0.06 6.67
N VAL A 32 -16.57 -0.62 6.84
CA VAL A 32 -15.52 -0.71 5.81
C VAL A 32 -15.99 -1.53 4.61
N SER A 33 -15.83 -0.96 3.42
CA SER A 33 -15.91 -1.68 2.15
C SER A 33 -14.51 -1.88 1.56
N THR A 34 -14.04 -3.12 1.56
CA THR A 34 -12.74 -3.46 0.95
C THR A 34 -12.80 -3.53 -0.59
N LEU A 35 -14.00 -3.50 -1.16
CA LEU A 35 -14.23 -3.55 -2.62
C LEU A 35 -14.14 -2.17 -3.29
N VAL A 36 -14.21 -1.07 -2.54
CA VAL A 36 -14.06 0.28 -3.11
C VAL A 36 -12.70 0.42 -3.79
N GLY A 37 -12.71 0.91 -5.04
CA GLY A 37 -11.50 1.11 -5.83
C GLY A 37 -10.96 -0.13 -6.56
N SER A 38 -11.71 -1.25 -6.57
CA SER A 38 -11.26 -2.50 -7.19
C SER A 38 -11.71 -2.72 -8.65
N GLN A 39 -12.38 -1.71 -9.26
CA GLN A 39 -12.76 -1.74 -10.68
C GLN A 39 -11.85 -0.82 -11.49
N SER A 40 -10.56 -1.09 -11.50
CA SER A 40 -9.56 -0.29 -12.23
C SER A 40 -8.99 -1.05 -13.43
N ASP A 41 -8.53 -0.31 -14.42
CA ASP A 41 -7.76 -0.79 -15.55
C ASP A 41 -6.66 0.22 -15.94
N TYR A 42 -5.92 -0.01 -17.02
CA TYR A 42 -4.85 0.89 -17.48
C TYR A 42 -5.35 2.26 -17.94
N SER A 43 -6.60 2.38 -18.36
CA SER A 43 -7.14 3.61 -18.94
C SER A 43 -7.84 4.50 -17.91
N LEU A 44 -8.37 3.90 -16.86
CA LEU A 44 -9.08 4.61 -15.80
C LEU A 44 -8.88 3.90 -14.45
N SER A 45 -8.19 4.55 -13.54
CA SER A 45 -8.09 4.12 -12.16
C SER A 45 -9.32 4.56 -11.37
N THR A 46 -9.91 3.61 -10.63
CA THR A 46 -10.95 3.91 -9.62
C THR A 46 -10.39 3.69 -8.22
N GLY A 47 -9.06 3.55 -8.08
CA GLY A 47 -8.34 3.34 -6.85
C GLY A 47 -7.22 2.30 -6.92
N ASN A 48 -7.13 1.50 -8.00
CA ASN A 48 -6.08 0.47 -8.19
C ASN A 48 -5.91 -0.46 -6.99
N THR A 49 -7.02 -0.84 -6.35
CA THR A 49 -7.03 -1.62 -5.12
C THR A 49 -7.57 -3.02 -5.33
N TYR A 50 -7.43 -3.85 -4.33
CA TYR A 50 -8.05 -5.17 -4.21
C TYR A 50 -8.66 -5.32 -2.80
N PRO A 51 -9.60 -6.28 -2.57
CA PRO A 51 -10.15 -6.54 -1.25
C PRO A 51 -9.09 -7.18 -0.36
N ALA A 52 -8.32 -6.36 0.36
CA ALA A 52 -7.29 -6.82 1.26
C ALA A 52 -7.90 -7.35 2.56
N VAL A 53 -7.77 -8.64 2.79
CA VAL A 53 -8.10 -9.32 4.04
C VAL A 53 -6.81 -9.44 4.83
N ALA A 54 -6.63 -8.60 5.84
CA ALA A 54 -5.36 -8.45 6.54
C ALA A 54 -5.59 -7.80 7.91
N LEU A 55 -4.56 -7.77 8.77
CA LEU A 55 -4.52 -6.86 9.92
C LEU A 55 -3.95 -5.50 9.50
N PRO A 56 -4.18 -4.43 10.29
CA PRO A 56 -3.56 -3.13 10.05
C PRO A 56 -2.04 -3.26 9.96
N TRP A 57 -1.46 -2.73 8.89
CA TRP A 57 -0.01 -2.84 8.58
C TRP A 57 0.53 -4.28 8.60
N GLY A 58 -0.33 -5.30 8.45
CA GLY A 58 0.07 -6.70 8.50
C GLY A 58 1.14 -7.07 7.47
N MET A 59 1.99 -8.05 7.79
CA MET A 59 3.00 -8.54 6.84
C MET A 59 2.35 -9.20 5.63
N ASN A 60 1.30 -10.00 5.85
CA ASN A 60 0.63 -10.73 4.80
C ASN A 60 -0.79 -10.22 4.57
N PHE A 61 -1.13 -9.95 3.32
CA PHE A 61 -2.49 -9.69 2.88
C PHE A 61 -3.02 -10.89 2.08
N TRP A 62 -4.31 -11.13 2.18
CA TRP A 62 -5.01 -12.16 1.43
C TRP A 62 -6.07 -11.53 0.55
N THR A 63 -6.24 -12.06 -0.65
CA THR A 63 -7.24 -11.58 -1.59
C THR A 63 -7.69 -12.69 -2.54
N PRO A 64 -8.95 -12.71 -2.97
CA PRO A 64 -9.34 -13.56 -4.10
C PRO A 64 -8.58 -13.11 -5.35
N GLN A 65 -8.18 -14.08 -6.18
CA GLN A 65 -7.48 -13.84 -7.44
C GLN A 65 -8.45 -14.05 -8.61
N THR A 66 -8.80 -12.95 -9.29
CA THR A 66 -9.63 -12.99 -10.51
C THR A 66 -8.77 -12.87 -11.76
N GLY A 67 -7.61 -12.23 -11.68
CA GLY A 67 -6.60 -12.14 -12.75
C GLY A 67 -5.81 -13.43 -12.95
N THR A 68 -4.93 -13.43 -13.93
CA THR A 68 -3.97 -14.53 -14.16
C THR A 68 -2.71 -14.34 -13.32
N MET A 69 -1.89 -15.36 -13.24
CA MET A 69 -0.61 -15.31 -12.54
C MET A 69 0.28 -14.18 -13.09
N GLY A 70 0.72 -13.28 -12.21
CA GLY A 70 1.55 -12.13 -12.58
C GLY A 70 0.79 -10.90 -13.06
N ASP A 71 -0.54 -10.95 -13.13
CA ASP A 71 -1.36 -9.80 -13.41
C ASP A 71 -1.25 -8.74 -12.30
N GLY A 72 -1.04 -7.48 -12.68
CA GLY A 72 -1.03 -6.35 -11.76
C GLY A 72 -2.39 -6.11 -11.09
N TRP A 73 -3.48 -6.37 -11.79
CA TRP A 73 -4.83 -6.35 -11.22
C TRP A 73 -5.21 -7.73 -10.69
N THR A 74 -4.73 -8.07 -9.50
CA THR A 74 -4.99 -9.34 -8.82
C THR A 74 -6.48 -9.64 -8.68
N TYR A 75 -7.28 -8.61 -8.39
CA TYR A 75 -8.74 -8.68 -8.32
C TYR A 75 -9.35 -7.50 -9.10
N THR A 76 -10.36 -7.79 -9.92
CA THR A 76 -11.17 -6.77 -10.59
C THR A 76 -12.64 -7.06 -10.32
N TYR A 77 -13.38 -6.05 -9.83
CA TYR A 77 -14.78 -6.22 -9.42
C TYR A 77 -15.69 -6.74 -10.54
N GLY A 78 -15.47 -6.32 -11.78
CA GLY A 78 -16.24 -6.81 -12.94
C GLY A 78 -15.96 -8.26 -13.35
N ALA A 79 -15.00 -8.94 -12.74
CA ALA A 79 -14.73 -10.35 -13.01
C ALA A 79 -15.69 -11.28 -12.29
N HIS A 80 -15.98 -12.43 -12.87
CA HIS A 80 -16.92 -13.41 -12.35
C HIS A 80 -16.31 -14.77 -12.07
N THR A 81 -14.96 -14.89 -12.10
CA THR A 81 -14.28 -16.15 -11.78
C THR A 81 -13.09 -15.92 -10.89
N ILE A 82 -12.91 -16.81 -9.90
CA ILE A 82 -11.77 -16.86 -9.00
C ILE A 82 -10.94 -18.11 -9.31
N CYS A 83 -9.61 -17.99 -9.32
CA CYS A 83 -8.67 -19.11 -9.53
C CYS A 83 -7.77 -19.42 -8.32
N GLY A 84 -7.89 -18.65 -7.23
CA GLY A 84 -7.16 -18.86 -5.99
C GLY A 84 -7.47 -17.80 -4.95
N PHE A 85 -7.10 -18.08 -3.71
CA PHE A 85 -6.99 -17.14 -2.62
C PHE A 85 -5.50 -16.90 -2.39
N LYS A 86 -5.04 -15.73 -2.81
CA LYS A 86 -3.64 -15.39 -2.95
C LYS A 86 -3.14 -14.67 -1.70
N GLN A 87 -2.00 -15.11 -1.15
CA GLN A 87 -1.19 -14.22 -0.33
C GLN A 87 -0.54 -13.18 -1.24
N THR A 88 -0.65 -11.92 -0.89
CA THR A 88 -0.14 -10.82 -1.71
C THR A 88 0.60 -9.79 -0.87
N HIS A 89 1.66 -9.23 -1.46
CA HIS A 89 2.44 -8.12 -0.91
C HIS A 89 2.41 -6.93 -1.88
N GLN A 90 1.47 -6.92 -2.83
CA GLN A 90 1.38 -5.90 -3.86
C GLN A 90 0.94 -4.55 -3.27
N PRO A 91 1.77 -3.47 -3.39
CA PRO A 91 1.35 -2.12 -3.00
C PRO A 91 0.55 -1.43 -4.11
N SER A 92 0.85 -1.71 -5.36
CA SER A 92 0.16 -1.19 -6.54
C SER A 92 0.33 -2.11 -7.75
N PRO A 93 -0.55 -2.03 -8.78
CA PRO A 93 -0.39 -2.78 -10.02
C PRO A 93 0.93 -2.50 -10.74
N TRP A 94 1.43 -1.27 -10.66
CA TRP A 94 2.65 -0.81 -11.35
C TRP A 94 3.93 -1.38 -10.75
N ILE A 95 3.98 -1.47 -9.43
CA ILE A 95 5.09 -2.08 -8.68
C ILE A 95 5.00 -3.59 -8.72
N ASN A 96 3.77 -4.14 -8.81
CA ASN A 96 3.45 -5.55 -8.80
C ASN A 96 3.79 -6.23 -7.46
N ASP A 97 3.95 -7.54 -7.41
CA ASP A 97 3.93 -8.38 -6.23
C ASP A 97 5.24 -9.12 -6.00
N TYR A 98 5.44 -9.63 -4.80
CA TYR A 98 6.58 -10.48 -4.45
C TYR A 98 6.18 -11.51 -3.38
N GLY A 99 6.84 -12.66 -3.39
CA GLY A 99 6.65 -13.70 -2.38
C GLY A 99 5.24 -14.30 -2.32
N GLN A 100 4.49 -14.21 -3.41
CA GLN A 100 3.10 -14.65 -3.45
C GLN A 100 2.95 -16.17 -3.67
N PHE A 101 1.91 -16.74 -3.07
CA PHE A 101 1.40 -18.09 -3.33
C PHE A 101 -0.12 -18.10 -3.13
N SER A 102 -0.81 -19.17 -3.52
CA SER A 102 -2.26 -19.23 -3.38
C SER A 102 -2.77 -20.61 -3.00
N LEU A 103 -3.98 -20.64 -2.39
CA LEU A 103 -4.76 -21.83 -2.16
C LEU A 103 -6.06 -21.76 -2.95
N MET A 104 -6.49 -22.86 -3.56
CA MET A 104 -7.79 -22.95 -4.25
C MET A 104 -8.50 -24.25 -3.91
N PRO A 105 -9.67 -24.21 -3.26
CA PRO A 105 -10.48 -25.41 -3.08
C PRO A 105 -11.11 -25.80 -4.41
N VAL A 106 -11.12 -27.10 -4.69
CA VAL A 106 -11.60 -27.67 -5.94
C VAL A 106 -12.39 -28.98 -5.70
N ARG A 107 -13.22 -29.34 -6.67
CA ARG A 107 -13.83 -30.66 -6.76
C ARG A 107 -13.41 -31.32 -8.07
N GLY A 108 -12.66 -32.43 -7.95
CA GLY A 108 -12.11 -33.17 -9.09
C GLY A 108 -10.58 -33.10 -9.18
N ARG A 109 -9.96 -34.23 -9.54
CA ARG A 109 -8.51 -34.39 -9.59
C ARG A 109 -7.87 -33.74 -10.83
N ASP A 110 -8.65 -33.38 -11.82
CA ASP A 110 -8.22 -32.68 -13.04
C ASP A 110 -8.12 -31.15 -12.85
N LYS A 111 -8.57 -30.62 -11.73
CA LYS A 111 -8.68 -29.18 -11.44
C LYS A 111 -7.40 -28.60 -10.80
N VAL A 112 -6.22 -28.87 -11.33
CA VAL A 112 -4.95 -28.39 -10.77
C VAL A 112 -4.44 -27.11 -11.42
N GLY A 113 -4.49 -27.04 -12.75
CA GLY A 113 -3.99 -25.88 -13.50
C GLY A 113 -4.84 -24.62 -13.26
N GLU A 114 -4.23 -23.44 -13.35
CA GLU A 114 -4.87 -22.14 -13.08
C GLU A 114 -6.21 -21.96 -13.84
N THR A 115 -6.25 -22.30 -15.11
CA THR A 115 -7.48 -22.23 -15.92
C THR A 115 -8.51 -23.28 -15.50
N SER A 116 -8.08 -24.52 -15.23
CA SER A 116 -8.98 -25.64 -14.93
C SER A 116 -9.58 -25.59 -13.53
N ARG A 117 -8.89 -24.92 -12.56
CA ARG A 117 -9.37 -24.76 -11.20
C ARG A 117 -10.26 -23.54 -11.00
N ARG A 118 -10.34 -22.64 -11.99
CA ARG A 118 -11.15 -21.42 -11.95
C ARG A 118 -12.63 -21.75 -11.71
N SER A 119 -13.27 -21.00 -10.83
CA SER A 119 -14.69 -21.16 -10.51
C SER A 119 -15.44 -19.85 -10.66
N TRP A 120 -16.65 -19.94 -11.19
CA TRP A 120 -17.60 -18.84 -11.23
C TRP A 120 -18.06 -18.46 -9.81
N PHE A 121 -18.28 -17.18 -9.56
CA PHE A 121 -18.86 -16.65 -8.34
C PHE A 121 -19.80 -15.47 -8.62
N SER A 122 -20.64 -15.15 -7.65
CA SER A 122 -21.51 -13.98 -7.65
C SER A 122 -21.18 -13.06 -6.50
N HIS A 123 -21.14 -11.75 -6.74
CA HIS A 123 -21.00 -10.74 -5.68
C HIS A 123 -22.12 -10.79 -4.64
N GLN A 124 -23.29 -11.37 -4.96
CA GLN A 124 -24.35 -11.59 -3.98
C GLN A 124 -23.98 -12.65 -2.92
N SER A 125 -23.01 -13.51 -3.22
CA SER A 125 -22.48 -14.52 -2.30
C SER A 125 -21.10 -14.14 -1.75
N GLU A 126 -20.60 -12.96 -2.09
CA GLU A 126 -19.32 -12.43 -1.64
C GLU A 126 -19.51 -11.52 -0.42
N GLU A 127 -18.81 -11.82 0.64
CA GLU A 127 -18.67 -10.94 1.80
C GLU A 127 -17.20 -10.57 1.97
N ALA A 128 -16.90 -9.28 1.79
CA ALA A 128 -15.53 -8.75 1.82
C ALA A 128 -15.40 -7.70 2.94
N ARG A 129 -14.76 -8.09 4.04
CA ARG A 129 -14.44 -7.27 5.21
C ARG A 129 -12.93 -7.22 5.42
N PRO A 130 -12.37 -6.25 6.10
CA PRO A 130 -10.94 -6.22 6.37
C PRO A 130 -10.44 -7.43 7.17
N TYR A 131 -11.29 -7.97 8.04
CA TYR A 131 -11.01 -9.11 8.94
C TYR A 131 -11.58 -10.44 8.47
N TYR A 132 -12.31 -10.46 7.33
CA TYR A 132 -13.04 -11.64 6.87
C TYR A 132 -13.39 -11.56 5.39
N TYR A 133 -13.17 -12.66 4.69
CA TYR A 133 -13.65 -12.85 3.33
C TYR A 133 -14.44 -14.17 3.23
N LYS A 134 -15.53 -14.16 2.48
CA LYS A 134 -16.34 -15.33 2.17
C LYS A 134 -16.88 -15.25 0.76
N VAL A 135 -16.89 -16.40 0.06
CA VAL A 135 -17.50 -16.52 -1.25
C VAL A 135 -17.95 -17.96 -1.53
N TYR A 136 -19.00 -18.11 -2.33
CA TYR A 136 -19.41 -19.41 -2.87
C TYR A 136 -18.83 -19.60 -4.28
N LEU A 137 -18.12 -20.71 -4.46
CA LEU A 137 -17.47 -21.12 -5.71
C LEU A 137 -18.37 -22.14 -6.43
N ALA A 138 -19.12 -21.68 -7.42
CA ALA A 138 -20.24 -22.44 -8.01
C ALA A 138 -19.80 -23.69 -8.77
N ASP A 139 -18.66 -23.66 -9.51
CA ASP A 139 -18.22 -24.82 -10.29
C ASP A 139 -17.70 -25.98 -9.41
N HIS A 140 -17.30 -25.65 -8.18
CA HIS A 140 -16.80 -26.61 -7.20
C HIS A 140 -17.81 -26.95 -6.09
N ASP A 141 -18.90 -26.18 -6.00
CA ASP A 141 -19.90 -26.27 -4.91
C ASP A 141 -19.24 -26.14 -3.52
N VAL A 142 -18.35 -25.13 -3.37
CA VAL A 142 -17.57 -24.91 -2.15
C VAL A 142 -17.79 -23.49 -1.64
N VAL A 143 -17.98 -23.34 -0.32
CA VAL A 143 -17.86 -22.06 0.36
C VAL A 143 -16.41 -21.90 0.87
N ALA A 144 -15.76 -20.82 0.50
CA ALA A 144 -14.41 -20.47 0.97
C ALA A 144 -14.47 -19.26 1.89
N GLU A 145 -13.77 -19.33 3.02
CA GLU A 145 -13.71 -18.29 4.05
C GLU A 145 -12.27 -18.05 4.49
N ILE A 146 -11.90 -16.80 4.79
CA ILE A 146 -10.55 -16.40 5.21
C ILE A 146 -10.65 -15.45 6.41
N ALA A 147 -9.82 -15.68 7.43
CA ALA A 147 -9.61 -14.78 8.56
C ALA A 147 -8.10 -14.57 8.77
N PRO A 148 -7.60 -13.31 8.76
CA PRO A 148 -6.17 -13.00 8.75
C PRO A 148 -5.60 -12.84 10.16
N THR A 149 -4.27 -12.99 10.25
CA THR A 149 -3.41 -12.44 11.32
C THR A 149 -2.30 -11.59 10.70
N ASP A 150 -1.28 -11.17 11.45
CA ASP A 150 -0.18 -10.36 10.89
C ASP A 150 0.63 -11.15 9.83
N ARG A 151 0.95 -12.43 10.09
CA ARG A 151 1.84 -13.28 9.26
C ARG A 151 1.20 -14.59 8.86
N ALA A 152 -0.05 -14.84 9.32
CA ALA A 152 -0.77 -16.06 9.07
C ALA A 152 -2.22 -15.80 8.68
N ALA A 153 -2.98 -16.88 8.43
CA ALA A 153 -4.42 -16.86 8.25
C ALA A 153 -5.01 -18.23 8.61
N ALA A 154 -6.27 -18.22 9.01
CA ALA A 154 -7.13 -19.40 8.99
C ALA A 154 -8.02 -19.33 7.74
N MET A 155 -8.06 -20.42 6.96
CA MET A 155 -8.94 -20.59 5.82
C MET A 155 -9.86 -21.78 6.06
N ARG A 156 -11.15 -21.60 5.86
CA ARG A 156 -12.15 -22.64 6.04
C ARG A 156 -12.88 -22.90 4.72
N PHE A 157 -12.90 -24.15 4.31
CA PHE A 157 -13.55 -24.60 3.08
C PHE A 157 -14.69 -25.57 3.43
N THR A 158 -15.92 -25.22 3.07
CA THR A 158 -17.10 -26.08 3.26
C THR A 158 -17.40 -26.79 1.95
N PHE A 159 -17.24 -28.11 1.95
CA PHE A 159 -17.34 -28.93 0.75
C PHE A 159 -18.71 -29.62 0.59
N PRO A 160 -19.09 -30.00 -0.64
CA PRO A 160 -20.17 -30.98 -0.89
C PRO A 160 -19.73 -32.39 -0.50
N GLU A 161 -20.61 -33.36 -0.66
CA GLU A 161 -20.25 -34.78 -0.62
C GLU A 161 -19.41 -35.11 -1.86
N SER A 162 -18.17 -35.58 -1.64
CA SER A 162 -17.24 -35.92 -2.72
C SER A 162 -16.06 -36.77 -2.21
N GLU A 163 -15.63 -37.74 -3.00
CA GLU A 163 -14.37 -38.47 -2.80
C GLU A 163 -13.15 -37.69 -3.34
N GLU A 164 -13.38 -36.56 -4.03
CA GLU A 164 -12.35 -35.77 -4.70
C GLU A 164 -12.43 -34.29 -4.34
N SER A 165 -12.80 -33.98 -3.11
CA SER A 165 -12.65 -32.64 -2.56
C SER A 165 -11.17 -32.34 -2.39
N GLY A 166 -10.68 -31.26 -3.02
CA GLY A 166 -9.24 -30.97 -3.04
C GLY A 166 -8.92 -29.54 -2.68
N ILE A 167 -7.67 -29.29 -2.32
CA ILE A 167 -7.10 -27.95 -2.19
C ILE A 167 -5.80 -27.94 -2.98
N VAL A 168 -5.73 -27.05 -3.98
CA VAL A 168 -4.52 -26.79 -4.76
C VAL A 168 -3.73 -25.69 -4.07
N ILE A 169 -2.46 -25.97 -3.77
CA ILE A 169 -1.49 -25.02 -3.25
C ILE A 169 -0.53 -24.72 -4.38
N ASP A 170 -0.48 -23.45 -4.79
CA ASP A 170 0.29 -22.98 -5.93
C ASP A 170 1.37 -22.01 -5.45
N ALA A 171 2.64 -22.40 -5.55
CA ALA A 171 3.79 -21.60 -5.14
C ALA A 171 4.29 -20.66 -6.24
N PHE A 172 3.55 -20.53 -7.32
CA PHE A 172 3.78 -19.66 -8.48
C PHE A 172 5.06 -19.98 -9.26
N ASP A 173 5.18 -19.35 -10.41
CA ASP A 173 6.32 -19.48 -11.34
C ASP A 173 7.55 -18.63 -10.92
N ARG A 174 8.60 -18.70 -11.72
CA ARG A 174 9.91 -18.03 -11.53
C ARG A 174 10.72 -18.56 -10.34
N GLY A 175 10.54 -19.82 -10.02
CA GLY A 175 11.29 -20.52 -8.99
C GLY A 175 10.49 -20.75 -7.71
N SER A 176 10.17 -22.01 -7.48
CA SER A 176 9.42 -22.40 -6.27
C SER A 176 9.70 -23.84 -5.86
N HIS A 177 9.28 -24.17 -4.64
CA HIS A 177 9.40 -25.48 -4.04
C HIS A 177 8.16 -25.77 -3.22
N ILE A 178 7.71 -27.03 -3.28
CA ILE A 178 6.65 -27.56 -2.43
C ILE A 178 7.02 -28.96 -1.97
N GLU A 179 6.76 -29.29 -0.71
CA GLU A 179 6.90 -30.61 -0.14
C GLU A 179 5.67 -30.95 0.72
N VAL A 180 5.09 -32.12 0.46
CA VAL A 180 4.02 -32.72 1.26
C VAL A 180 4.64 -33.56 2.37
N MET A 181 4.40 -33.19 3.62
CA MET A 181 5.03 -33.80 4.78
C MET A 181 4.45 -35.15 5.11
N PRO A 182 5.25 -36.08 5.74
CA PRO A 182 4.81 -37.42 6.06
C PRO A 182 3.68 -37.53 7.09
N ASP A 183 3.39 -36.43 7.81
CA ASP A 183 2.27 -36.38 8.79
C ASP A 183 0.89 -36.45 8.13
N GLY A 184 0.83 -36.34 6.80
CA GLY A 184 -0.41 -36.36 6.03
C GLY A 184 -1.33 -35.16 6.28
N ARG A 185 -0.81 -34.06 6.87
CA ARG A 185 -1.57 -32.85 7.21
C ARG A 185 -0.88 -31.56 6.82
N THR A 186 0.42 -31.59 6.58
CA THR A 186 1.24 -30.38 6.38
C THR A 186 1.84 -30.37 4.98
N VAL A 187 1.80 -29.20 4.37
CA VAL A 187 2.53 -28.88 3.13
C VAL A 187 3.40 -27.66 3.42
N VAL A 188 4.69 -27.76 3.07
CA VAL A 188 5.65 -26.66 3.19
C VAL A 188 6.20 -26.29 1.84
N GLY A 189 6.73 -25.09 1.71
CA GLY A 189 7.35 -24.67 0.46
C GLY A 189 7.96 -23.29 0.55
N TYR A 190 8.40 -22.80 -0.59
CA TYR A 190 8.80 -21.41 -0.77
C TYR A 190 8.55 -20.95 -2.21
N THR A 191 8.47 -19.65 -2.37
CA THR A 191 8.50 -18.96 -3.66
C THR A 191 9.65 -17.95 -3.69
N THR A 192 10.30 -17.82 -4.86
CA THR A 192 11.30 -16.78 -5.12
C THR A 192 10.73 -15.68 -6.00
N ARG A 193 9.47 -15.79 -6.40
CA ARG A 193 8.84 -14.82 -7.29
C ARG A 193 8.88 -13.43 -6.68
N ASN A 194 9.36 -12.48 -7.47
CA ASN A 194 9.42 -11.07 -7.11
C ASN A 194 9.34 -10.21 -8.36
N SER A 195 9.05 -8.93 -8.19
CA SER A 195 9.01 -7.93 -9.25
C SER A 195 10.30 -7.07 -9.30
N GLY A 196 11.33 -7.44 -8.56
CA GLY A 196 12.63 -6.77 -8.46
C GLY A 196 12.91 -6.14 -7.09
N GLY A 197 14.11 -5.58 -6.94
CA GLY A 197 14.54 -4.92 -5.70
C GLY A 197 14.81 -5.86 -4.53
N VAL A 198 15.30 -7.08 -4.79
CA VAL A 198 15.65 -8.07 -3.76
C VAL A 198 16.98 -8.76 -4.08
N PRO A 199 17.75 -9.18 -3.05
CA PRO A 199 18.91 -10.05 -3.22
C PRO A 199 18.56 -11.43 -3.76
N ASP A 200 19.54 -12.14 -4.34
CA ASP A 200 19.37 -13.47 -4.96
C ASP A 200 18.89 -14.56 -4.00
N ASN A 201 19.14 -14.41 -2.72
CA ASN A 201 18.71 -15.35 -1.69
C ASN A 201 17.28 -15.10 -1.19
N PHE A 202 16.55 -14.16 -1.77
CA PHE A 202 15.17 -13.89 -1.41
C PHE A 202 14.29 -15.14 -1.51
N ARG A 203 13.54 -15.40 -0.46
CA ARG A 203 12.54 -16.48 -0.37
C ARG A 203 11.38 -16.02 0.49
N ASN A 204 10.17 -16.38 0.12
CA ASN A 204 9.03 -16.41 1.04
C ASN A 204 8.70 -17.87 1.32
N TYR A 205 9.07 -18.35 2.49
CA TYR A 205 8.77 -19.69 2.97
C TYR A 205 7.35 -19.73 3.50
N PHE A 206 6.62 -20.82 3.25
CA PHE A 206 5.26 -20.98 3.77
C PHE A 206 5.03 -22.36 4.35
N VAL A 207 4.05 -22.43 5.27
CA VAL A 207 3.52 -23.65 5.83
C VAL A 207 1.99 -23.62 5.73
N VAL A 208 1.41 -24.73 5.28
CA VAL A 208 -0.05 -24.95 5.24
C VAL A 208 -0.34 -26.20 6.06
N ARG A 209 -1.07 -26.08 7.16
CA ARG A 209 -1.45 -27.20 8.03
C ARG A 209 -2.96 -27.36 8.06
N PHE A 210 -3.43 -28.57 7.75
CA PHE A 210 -4.85 -28.92 7.75
C PHE A 210 -5.28 -29.49 9.11
N ASP A 211 -6.53 -29.22 9.49
CA ASP A 211 -7.15 -29.71 10.72
C ASP A 211 -7.38 -31.24 10.70
N LYS A 212 -7.42 -31.84 9.52
CA LYS A 212 -7.56 -33.28 9.30
C LYS A 212 -6.55 -33.83 8.27
N PRO A 213 -6.23 -35.13 8.30
CA PRO A 213 -5.35 -35.71 7.30
C PRO A 213 -6.03 -35.75 5.93
N PHE A 214 -5.26 -35.50 4.87
CA PHE A 214 -5.68 -35.79 3.51
C PHE A 214 -5.45 -37.25 3.13
N GLY A 215 -6.35 -37.82 2.32
CA GLY A 215 -6.28 -39.24 1.92
C GLY A 215 -5.37 -39.47 0.71
N ALA A 216 -5.10 -38.45 -0.08
CA ALA A 216 -4.21 -38.52 -1.24
C ALA A 216 -3.62 -37.15 -1.55
N PHE A 217 -2.52 -37.14 -2.30
CA PHE A 217 -1.91 -35.92 -2.82
C PHE A 217 -1.23 -36.17 -4.17
N ARG A 218 -0.97 -35.08 -4.88
CA ARG A 218 -0.21 -35.02 -6.13
C ARG A 218 0.67 -33.78 -6.12
N VAL A 219 1.86 -33.85 -6.70
CA VAL A 219 2.79 -32.72 -6.84
C VAL A 219 3.18 -32.51 -8.30
N PHE A 220 3.42 -31.25 -8.67
CA PHE A 220 3.63 -30.87 -10.05
C PHE A 220 4.76 -29.83 -10.17
N ASN A 221 5.45 -29.82 -11.31
CA ASN A 221 6.24 -28.70 -11.80
C ASN A 221 5.62 -28.19 -13.11
N GLY A 222 4.94 -27.05 -13.04
CA GLY A 222 4.05 -26.56 -14.09
C GLY A 222 2.93 -27.56 -14.39
N LYS A 223 2.85 -28.04 -15.62
CA LYS A 223 1.84 -29.04 -16.03
C LYS A 223 2.28 -30.49 -15.81
N LYS A 224 3.56 -30.71 -15.46
CA LYS A 224 4.13 -32.05 -15.33
C LYS A 224 3.92 -32.56 -13.90
N GLU A 225 3.15 -33.65 -13.78
CA GLU A 225 3.05 -34.40 -12.54
C GLU A 225 4.35 -35.14 -12.21
N LEU A 226 4.78 -35.09 -10.96
CA LEU A 226 5.99 -35.73 -10.46
C LEU A 226 5.63 -36.92 -9.55
N LYS A 227 6.56 -37.85 -9.45
CA LYS A 227 6.47 -38.95 -8.46
C LYS A 227 7.07 -38.47 -7.12
N GLY A 228 6.46 -38.90 -6.01
CA GLY A 228 6.93 -38.56 -4.67
C GLY A 228 6.13 -37.41 -4.05
N SER A 229 6.70 -36.83 -3.00
CA SER A 229 6.06 -35.80 -2.16
C SER A 229 6.61 -34.39 -2.38
N GLU A 230 7.59 -34.22 -3.26
CA GLU A 230 8.32 -32.95 -3.48
C GLU A 230 8.26 -32.51 -4.95
N ALA A 231 8.10 -31.22 -5.14
CA ALA A 231 8.28 -30.54 -6.43
C ALA A 231 9.16 -29.31 -6.24
N LYS A 232 10.22 -29.20 -7.06
CA LYS A 232 11.12 -28.04 -7.12
C LYS A 232 11.41 -27.70 -8.57
N GLY A 233 11.30 -26.44 -8.92
CA GLY A 233 11.53 -25.99 -10.29
C GLY A 233 11.00 -24.60 -10.54
N ASP A 234 10.61 -24.34 -11.77
CA ASP A 234 10.07 -23.04 -12.16
C ASP A 234 8.71 -22.76 -11.50
N HIS A 235 7.84 -23.79 -11.44
CA HIS A 235 6.46 -23.62 -10.94
C HIS A 235 6.00 -24.86 -10.18
N ALA A 236 6.23 -24.89 -8.88
CA ALA A 236 5.83 -25.98 -7.99
C ALA A 236 4.38 -25.83 -7.51
N LEU A 237 3.60 -26.92 -7.59
CA LEU A 237 2.24 -27.02 -7.08
C LEU A 237 2.05 -28.32 -6.31
N ALA A 238 1.16 -28.32 -5.32
CA ALA A 238 0.62 -29.51 -4.70
C ALA A 238 -0.91 -29.47 -4.72
N ALA A 239 -1.52 -30.65 -4.88
CA ALA A 239 -2.96 -30.83 -4.69
C ALA A 239 -3.16 -31.92 -3.64
N VAL A 240 -3.87 -31.61 -2.57
CA VAL A 240 -4.22 -32.54 -1.50
C VAL A 240 -5.71 -32.82 -1.54
N TYR A 241 -6.14 -34.08 -1.26
CA TYR A 241 -7.52 -34.52 -1.45
C TYR A 241 -8.09 -35.14 -0.20
N PHE A 242 -9.38 -34.87 0.02
CA PHE A 242 -10.18 -35.34 1.16
C PHE A 242 -11.45 -36.04 0.64
N ALA A 243 -11.85 -37.11 1.29
CA ALA A 243 -13.23 -37.60 1.18
C ALA A 243 -14.09 -36.78 2.14
N THR A 244 -15.12 -36.11 1.62
CA THR A 244 -15.98 -35.21 2.40
C THR A 244 -17.45 -35.62 2.31
N ARG A 245 -18.17 -35.39 3.41
CA ARG A 245 -19.64 -35.38 3.44
C ARG A 245 -20.16 -34.00 3.08
N ARG A 246 -21.44 -33.91 2.73
CA ARG A 246 -22.08 -32.63 2.45
C ARG A 246 -22.02 -31.70 3.67
N GLY A 247 -21.48 -30.49 3.45
CA GLY A 247 -21.31 -29.47 4.49
C GLY A 247 -20.11 -29.70 5.40
N GLU A 248 -19.27 -30.69 5.08
CA GLU A 248 -18.04 -30.93 5.86
C GLU A 248 -17.03 -29.83 5.62
N GLN A 249 -16.41 -29.36 6.71
CA GLN A 249 -15.41 -28.30 6.71
C GLN A 249 -14.00 -28.87 6.78
N VAL A 250 -13.10 -28.27 6.01
CA VAL A 250 -11.66 -28.46 6.08
C VAL A 250 -11.04 -27.11 6.37
N THR A 251 -10.29 -27.01 7.45
CA THR A 251 -9.58 -25.78 7.83
C THR A 251 -8.11 -25.91 7.52
N ALA A 252 -7.58 -24.95 6.76
CA ALA A 252 -6.16 -24.76 6.52
C ALA A 252 -5.67 -23.59 7.39
N ARG A 253 -4.63 -23.81 8.18
CA ARG A 253 -3.87 -22.77 8.89
C ARG A 253 -2.62 -22.51 8.08
N VAL A 254 -2.40 -21.27 7.69
CA VAL A 254 -1.36 -20.88 6.72
C VAL A 254 -0.52 -19.77 7.32
N ALA A 255 0.79 -19.87 7.22
CA ALA A 255 1.71 -18.80 7.58
C ALA A 255 2.90 -18.73 6.64
N SER A 256 3.57 -17.59 6.63
CA SER A 256 4.81 -17.43 5.86
C SER A 256 5.89 -16.69 6.64
N SER A 257 7.11 -16.73 6.09
CA SER A 257 8.30 -16.05 6.61
C SER A 257 9.26 -15.72 5.47
N PHE A 258 9.88 -14.57 5.53
CA PHE A 258 11.00 -14.21 4.64
C PHE A 258 12.35 -14.70 5.20
N ILE A 259 12.38 -15.28 6.39
CA ILE A 259 13.59 -15.68 7.12
C ILE A 259 13.89 -17.16 6.90
N SER A 260 12.96 -18.05 7.29
CA SER A 260 13.19 -19.50 7.20
C SER A 260 11.88 -20.31 7.31
N PRO A 261 11.89 -21.62 6.96
CA PRO A 261 10.76 -22.53 7.20
C PRO A 261 10.38 -22.63 8.69
N GLU A 262 11.38 -22.65 9.58
CA GLU A 262 11.18 -22.74 11.04
C GLU A 262 10.50 -21.48 11.57
N GLN A 263 10.85 -20.31 11.02
CA GLN A 263 10.19 -19.06 11.38
C GLN A 263 8.76 -19.01 10.84
N ALA A 264 8.48 -19.53 9.65
CA ALA A 264 7.11 -19.65 9.15
C ALA A 264 6.24 -20.53 10.07
N LEU A 265 6.79 -21.64 10.55
CA LEU A 265 6.12 -22.49 11.54
C LEU A 265 5.90 -21.75 12.87
N ARG A 266 6.89 -21.00 13.35
CA ARG A 266 6.78 -20.18 14.56
C ARG A 266 5.67 -19.13 14.41
N ASN A 267 5.60 -18.44 13.29
CA ASN A 267 4.53 -17.49 12.98
C ASN A 267 3.16 -18.17 13.03
N LEU A 268 3.03 -19.38 12.46
CA LEU A 268 1.80 -20.16 12.52
C LEU A 268 1.37 -20.48 13.95
N GLU A 269 2.30 -21.02 14.75
CA GLU A 269 2.00 -21.43 16.12
C GLU A 269 1.69 -20.26 17.04
N SER A 270 2.42 -19.15 16.90
CA SER A 270 2.23 -17.97 17.76
C SER A 270 0.97 -17.19 17.44
N GLU A 271 0.56 -17.10 16.17
CA GLU A 271 -0.54 -16.22 15.74
C GLU A 271 -1.88 -16.97 15.59
N VAL A 272 -1.85 -18.23 15.19
CA VAL A 272 -3.05 -19.07 15.02
C VAL A 272 -3.06 -20.21 16.03
N GLY A 273 -1.96 -21.00 16.14
CA GLY A 273 -1.86 -22.14 17.03
C GLY A 273 -3.03 -23.11 16.85
N ASP A 274 -3.70 -23.45 17.95
CA ASP A 274 -4.88 -24.34 17.98
C ASP A 274 -6.22 -23.58 17.92
N ALA A 275 -6.20 -22.26 17.76
CA ALA A 275 -7.43 -21.47 17.68
C ALA A 275 -8.34 -21.95 16.54
N ASP A 276 -9.64 -21.95 16.79
CA ASP A 276 -10.62 -22.18 15.74
C ASP A 276 -10.78 -20.95 14.84
N PHE A 277 -11.43 -21.15 13.71
CA PHE A 277 -11.64 -20.10 12.71
C PHE A 277 -12.37 -18.87 13.26
N GLU A 278 -13.41 -19.07 14.07
CA GLU A 278 -14.21 -17.96 14.61
C GLU A 278 -13.40 -17.12 15.63
N THR A 279 -12.53 -17.77 16.39
CA THR A 279 -11.59 -17.08 17.29
C THR A 279 -10.61 -16.19 16.54
N VAL A 280 -10.02 -16.68 15.42
CA VAL A 280 -9.11 -15.89 14.59
C VAL A 280 -9.87 -14.70 13.98
N LYS A 281 -11.05 -14.94 13.42
CA LYS A 281 -11.92 -13.90 12.85
C LYS A 281 -12.29 -12.82 13.87
N ALA A 282 -12.68 -13.21 15.07
CA ALA A 282 -13.09 -12.28 16.13
C ALA A 282 -11.89 -11.39 16.56
N LYS A 283 -10.71 -11.97 16.76
CA LYS A 283 -9.49 -11.22 17.09
C LYS A 283 -9.10 -10.23 15.98
N ALA A 284 -9.22 -10.64 14.73
CA ALA A 284 -8.95 -9.76 13.59
C ALA A 284 -9.95 -8.58 13.55
N GLN A 285 -11.23 -8.81 13.82
CA GLN A 285 -12.23 -7.76 13.92
C GLN A 285 -11.94 -6.80 15.07
N GLU A 286 -11.63 -7.31 16.27
CA GLU A 286 -11.27 -6.51 17.44
C GLU A 286 -10.06 -5.62 17.15
N ARG A 287 -9.04 -6.14 16.47
CA ARG A 287 -7.86 -5.36 16.09
C ARG A 287 -8.20 -4.23 15.11
N TRP A 288 -9.09 -4.47 14.15
CA TRP A 288 -9.56 -3.42 13.25
C TRP A 288 -10.39 -2.37 13.99
N ASP A 289 -11.28 -2.76 14.89
CA ASP A 289 -12.07 -1.80 15.67
C ASP A 289 -11.21 -0.96 16.60
N GLU A 290 -10.15 -1.52 17.18
CA GLU A 290 -9.16 -0.76 17.96
C GLU A 290 -8.47 0.32 17.10
N VAL A 291 -8.03 -0.02 15.89
CA VAL A 291 -7.30 0.89 15.02
C VAL A 291 -8.23 1.94 14.42
N LEU A 292 -9.37 1.53 13.87
CA LEU A 292 -10.33 2.45 13.25
C LEU A 292 -11.04 3.34 14.29
N GLY A 293 -11.27 2.81 15.50
CA GLY A 293 -11.88 3.54 16.60
C GLY A 293 -11.00 4.63 17.22
N ARG A 294 -9.75 4.80 16.76
CA ARG A 294 -8.92 5.97 17.13
C ARG A 294 -9.50 7.29 16.66
N ILE A 295 -10.34 7.27 15.62
CA ILE A 295 -11.08 8.44 15.15
C ILE A 295 -12.55 8.09 15.19
N GLU A 296 -13.29 8.71 16.10
CA GLU A 296 -14.73 8.58 16.22
C GLU A 296 -15.41 9.74 15.50
N VAL A 297 -16.37 9.43 14.63
CA VAL A 297 -17.16 10.42 13.89
C VAL A 297 -18.64 10.28 14.24
N SER A 298 -19.36 11.40 14.25
CA SER A 298 -20.78 11.44 14.58
C SER A 298 -21.54 12.44 13.69
N GLY A 299 -22.86 12.28 13.57
CA GLY A 299 -23.74 13.22 12.84
C GLY A 299 -23.78 13.03 11.32
N GLY A 300 -23.12 12.00 10.79
CA GLY A 300 -23.14 11.66 9.36
C GLY A 300 -24.26 10.68 8.99
N THR A 301 -24.44 10.48 7.67
CA THR A 301 -25.25 9.36 7.13
C THR A 301 -24.45 8.06 7.14
N GLU A 302 -25.12 6.92 6.93
CA GLU A 302 -24.44 5.62 6.84
C GLU A 302 -23.41 5.60 5.69
N GLU A 303 -23.72 6.20 4.54
CA GLU A 303 -22.79 6.31 3.41
C GLU A 303 -21.53 7.14 3.77
N GLN A 304 -21.69 8.21 4.55
CA GLN A 304 -20.57 9.02 5.03
C GLN A 304 -19.69 8.22 6.00
N TYR A 305 -20.27 7.44 6.91
CA TYR A 305 -19.50 6.52 7.76
C TYR A 305 -18.77 5.47 6.94
N ARG A 306 -19.44 4.85 5.95
CA ARG A 306 -18.79 3.88 5.06
C ARG A 306 -17.63 4.48 4.29
N THR A 307 -17.79 5.68 3.76
CA THR A 307 -16.71 6.40 3.07
C THR A 307 -15.57 6.67 4.03
N PHE A 308 -15.84 7.27 5.18
CA PHE A 308 -14.82 7.62 6.16
C PHE A 308 -14.01 6.42 6.64
N TYR A 309 -14.66 5.37 7.12
CA TYR A 309 -13.98 4.19 7.64
C TYR A 309 -13.31 3.36 6.55
N SER A 310 -13.83 3.35 5.32
CA SER A 310 -13.15 2.72 4.19
C SER A 310 -11.87 3.46 3.78
N CYS A 311 -11.87 4.80 3.82
CA CYS A 311 -10.67 5.60 3.60
C CYS A 311 -9.64 5.42 4.74
N LEU A 312 -10.10 5.42 6.00
CA LEU A 312 -9.22 5.20 7.15
C LEU A 312 -8.60 3.79 7.13
N TYR A 313 -9.38 2.77 6.75
CA TYR A 313 -8.87 1.41 6.51
C TYR A 313 -7.73 1.42 5.46
N ARG A 314 -7.92 2.09 4.31
CA ARG A 314 -6.88 2.19 3.28
C ARG A 314 -5.61 2.88 3.81
N SER A 315 -5.76 3.91 4.64
CA SER A 315 -4.64 4.63 5.25
C SER A 315 -3.85 3.81 6.27
N THR A 316 -4.37 2.68 6.74
CA THR A 316 -3.73 1.82 7.75
C THR A 316 -3.30 0.45 7.21
N LEU A 317 -3.28 0.28 5.88
CA LEU A 317 -2.74 -0.92 5.24
C LEU A 317 -1.22 -0.85 5.03
N PHE A 318 -0.71 0.33 4.66
CA PHE A 318 0.70 0.57 4.32
C PHE A 318 1.29 1.73 5.15
N PRO A 319 2.61 1.77 5.36
CA PRO A 319 3.64 0.76 5.03
C PRO A 319 3.38 -0.58 5.69
N ARG A 320 3.76 -1.66 5.02
CA ARG A 320 3.58 -3.03 5.52
C ARG A 320 4.71 -3.41 6.46
N LYS A 321 4.41 -4.12 7.55
CA LYS A 321 5.41 -4.80 8.38
C LYS A 321 6.25 -5.74 7.50
N PHE A 322 7.55 -5.68 7.66
CA PHE A 322 8.50 -6.59 7.02
C PHE A 322 9.48 -7.16 8.04
N TYR A 323 8.99 -7.35 9.25
CA TYR A 323 9.70 -7.96 10.37
C TYR A 323 8.87 -9.08 10.99
N GLU A 324 9.56 -9.98 11.65
CA GLU A 324 8.99 -11.14 12.31
C GLU A 324 9.42 -11.13 13.79
N ILE A 325 8.89 -12.05 14.58
CA ILE A 325 9.21 -12.15 16.02
C ILE A 325 9.96 -13.45 16.26
N ASP A 326 11.13 -13.35 16.85
CA ASP A 326 11.96 -14.50 17.18
C ASP A 326 11.44 -15.32 18.38
N ALA A 327 12.23 -16.30 18.84
CA ALA A 327 11.87 -17.14 19.97
C ALA A 327 11.86 -16.38 21.31
N GLU A 328 12.62 -15.32 21.39
CA GLU A 328 12.80 -14.48 22.57
C GLU A 328 11.76 -13.33 22.61
N GLY A 329 10.91 -13.22 21.58
CA GLY A 329 9.89 -12.15 21.48
C GLY A 329 10.43 -10.84 20.90
N SER A 330 11.62 -10.86 20.29
CA SER A 330 12.26 -9.68 19.71
C SER A 330 11.99 -9.55 18.21
N PRO A 331 11.87 -8.31 17.67
CA PRO A 331 11.74 -8.11 16.24
C PRO A 331 13.04 -8.46 15.51
N ILE A 332 12.91 -9.24 14.45
CA ILE A 332 13.96 -9.60 13.50
C ILE A 332 13.41 -9.48 12.08
N HIS A 333 14.28 -9.27 11.10
CA HIS A 333 13.84 -9.20 9.71
C HIS A 333 14.87 -9.77 8.74
N TYR A 334 14.39 -10.27 7.61
CA TYR A 334 15.22 -10.44 6.42
C TYR A 334 15.44 -9.06 5.80
N SER A 335 16.71 -8.67 5.61
CA SER A 335 17.04 -7.42 4.94
C SER A 335 16.80 -7.52 3.43
N PRO A 336 15.83 -6.78 2.86
CA PRO A 336 15.62 -6.77 1.43
C PRO A 336 16.72 -6.00 0.67
N TYR A 337 17.69 -5.45 1.39
CA TYR A 337 18.80 -4.66 0.83
C TYR A 337 20.10 -5.45 0.73
N ASN A 338 20.42 -6.30 1.69
CA ASN A 338 21.67 -7.05 1.74
C ASN A 338 21.50 -8.57 1.92
N GLY A 339 20.28 -9.06 2.11
CA GLY A 339 19.97 -10.48 2.21
C GLY A 339 20.32 -11.16 3.54
N GLN A 340 20.66 -10.39 4.57
CA GLN A 340 20.96 -10.91 5.90
C GLN A 340 19.70 -10.94 6.78
N VAL A 341 19.70 -11.77 7.81
CA VAL A 341 18.71 -11.72 8.89
C VAL A 341 19.29 -10.87 10.01
N LEU A 342 18.59 -9.79 10.35
CA LEU A 342 19.08 -8.73 11.24
C LEU A 342 18.02 -8.41 12.32
N PRO A 343 18.44 -7.90 13.49
CA PRO A 343 17.52 -7.49 14.54
C PRO A 343 16.82 -6.17 14.20
N GLY A 344 15.64 -5.97 14.79
CA GLY A 344 14.89 -4.72 14.73
C GLY A 344 13.75 -4.72 13.73
N TYR A 345 13.07 -3.58 13.69
CA TYR A 345 11.92 -3.36 12.82
C TYR A 345 12.33 -3.09 11.37
N MET A 346 11.51 -3.55 10.44
CA MET A 346 11.57 -3.21 9.02
C MET A 346 10.15 -3.03 8.50
N TYR A 347 9.95 -2.02 7.64
CA TYR A 347 8.68 -1.76 6.93
C TYR A 347 8.96 -1.55 5.46
N THR A 348 7.98 -1.87 4.63
CA THR A 348 8.11 -1.78 3.18
C THR A 348 6.77 -1.44 2.51
N ASP A 349 6.73 -1.50 1.18
CA ASP A 349 5.54 -1.24 0.35
C ASP A 349 5.01 0.18 0.51
N THR A 350 5.89 1.15 0.31
CA THR A 350 5.53 2.57 0.29
C THR A 350 6.41 3.37 -0.65
N GLY A 351 5.80 4.35 -1.33
CA GLY A 351 6.47 5.42 -2.06
C GLY A 351 6.37 6.72 -1.26
N PHE A 352 7.51 7.35 -0.99
CA PHE A 352 7.55 8.54 -0.14
C PHE A 352 7.04 9.78 -0.85
N TRP A 353 7.22 9.88 -2.18
CA TRP A 353 6.62 10.93 -3.00
C TRP A 353 5.08 10.94 -2.90
N ASP A 354 4.45 9.77 -2.77
CA ASP A 354 3.01 9.61 -2.56
C ASP A 354 2.59 9.98 -1.13
N THR A 355 3.35 9.49 -0.13
CA THR A 355 2.87 9.35 1.26
C THR A 355 3.32 10.46 2.20
N PHE A 356 4.34 11.26 1.84
CA PHE A 356 4.79 12.38 2.67
C PHE A 356 3.70 13.45 2.83
N ARG A 357 2.82 13.58 1.84
CA ARG A 357 1.82 14.65 1.73
C ARG A 357 0.78 14.59 2.84
N CYS A 358 0.24 13.38 3.10
CA CYS A 358 -0.86 13.21 4.06
C CYS A 358 -0.70 11.98 4.96
N LEU A 359 -0.23 10.84 4.43
CA LEU A 359 -0.24 9.58 5.18
C LEU A 359 0.66 9.64 6.41
N PHE A 360 1.95 9.94 6.26
CA PHE A 360 2.85 10.02 7.40
C PHE A 360 2.51 11.13 8.40
N PRO A 361 2.06 12.32 7.98
CA PRO A 361 1.46 13.30 8.91
C PRO A 361 0.27 12.75 9.71
N LEU A 362 -0.63 11.98 9.07
CA LEU A 362 -1.73 11.30 9.76
C LEU A 362 -1.21 10.26 10.77
N LEU A 363 -0.23 9.45 10.38
CA LEU A 363 0.38 8.45 11.27
C LEU A 363 1.04 9.10 12.49
N ASN A 364 1.70 10.25 12.31
CA ASN A 364 2.26 11.03 13.41
C ASN A 364 1.20 11.51 14.40
N LEU A 365 0.02 11.88 13.92
CA LEU A 365 -1.06 12.40 14.77
C LEU A 365 -1.86 11.30 15.46
N VAL A 366 -2.20 10.23 14.73
CA VAL A 366 -3.18 9.23 15.18
C VAL A 366 -2.50 7.94 15.66
N TYR A 367 -1.39 7.54 15.03
CA TYR A 367 -0.69 6.28 15.28
C TYR A 367 0.81 6.45 15.59
N PRO A 368 1.20 7.37 16.50
CA PRO A 368 2.60 7.70 16.73
C PRO A 368 3.46 6.50 17.16
N ALA A 369 2.90 5.58 17.95
CA ALA A 369 3.62 4.38 18.39
C ALA A 369 3.96 3.41 17.23
N GLU A 370 3.08 3.30 16.23
CA GLU A 370 3.36 2.50 15.05
C GLU A 370 4.36 3.22 14.13
N ASN A 371 4.22 4.56 13.97
CA ASN A 371 5.19 5.32 13.18
C ASN A 371 6.59 5.35 13.82
N ALA A 372 6.72 5.30 15.14
CA ALA A 372 8.03 5.17 15.79
C ALA A 372 8.78 3.91 15.34
N LYS A 373 8.09 2.78 15.18
CA LYS A 373 8.67 1.54 14.64
C LYS A 373 9.03 1.69 13.15
N MET A 374 8.21 2.42 12.37
CA MET A 374 8.53 2.72 10.97
C MET A 374 9.79 3.58 10.86
N GLN A 375 9.97 4.57 11.74
CA GLN A 375 11.20 5.38 11.79
C GLN A 375 12.43 4.55 12.15
N ALA A 376 12.32 3.62 13.12
CA ALA A 376 13.38 2.66 13.41
C ALA A 376 13.71 1.77 12.19
N GLY A 377 12.69 1.36 11.45
CA GLY A 377 12.86 0.64 10.18
C GLY A 377 13.60 1.44 9.11
N LEU A 378 13.35 2.76 9.00
CA LEU A 378 14.08 3.65 8.10
C LEU A 378 15.55 3.79 8.52
N ALA A 379 15.83 3.87 9.82
CA ALA A 379 17.20 3.88 10.32
C ALA A 379 17.93 2.56 9.98
N ASN A 380 17.26 1.41 10.11
CA ASN A 380 17.81 0.12 9.69
C ASN A 380 18.04 0.06 8.19
N THR A 381 17.10 0.54 7.37
CA THR A 381 17.30 0.64 5.91
C THR A 381 18.57 1.41 5.55
N TYR A 382 18.82 2.55 6.20
CA TYR A 382 20.06 3.30 5.97
C TYR A 382 21.31 2.54 6.41
N ARG A 383 21.29 1.90 7.58
CA ARG A 383 22.44 1.08 8.07
C ARG A 383 22.76 -0.08 7.12
N GLU A 384 21.76 -0.64 6.46
CA GLU A 384 21.88 -1.84 5.62
C GLU A 384 22.17 -1.55 4.16
N SER A 385 21.71 -0.41 3.62
CA SER A 385 21.87 -0.04 2.21
C SER A 385 22.72 1.19 1.98
N GLY A 386 22.94 2.04 3.01
CA GLY A 386 23.59 3.36 2.89
C GLY A 386 22.68 4.45 2.34
N PHE A 387 21.38 4.19 2.18
CA PHE A 387 20.38 5.12 1.66
C PHE A 387 19.05 5.02 2.42
N LEU A 388 18.34 6.16 2.54
CA LEU A 388 16.90 6.11 2.79
C LEU A 388 16.18 5.68 1.51
N PRO A 389 15.07 4.93 1.61
CA PRO A 389 14.30 4.54 0.43
C PRO A 389 13.46 5.73 -0.06
N GLU A 390 13.25 5.82 -1.38
CA GLU A 390 12.25 6.72 -1.97
C GLU A 390 11.02 5.94 -2.46
N TRP A 391 11.23 4.71 -2.88
CA TRP A 391 10.22 3.68 -3.03
C TRP A 391 10.78 2.35 -2.55
N ALA A 392 10.06 1.65 -1.68
CA ALA A 392 10.43 0.32 -1.18
C ALA A 392 9.34 -0.71 -1.51
N SER A 393 9.75 -1.87 -2.10
CA SER A 393 8.85 -3.01 -2.32
C SER A 393 9.63 -4.27 -2.80
N PRO A 394 10.15 -5.14 -1.92
CA PRO A 394 10.46 -4.82 -0.52
C PRO A 394 11.74 -3.99 -0.35
N GLY A 395 12.72 -4.07 -1.25
CA GLY A 395 13.91 -3.21 -1.28
C GLY A 395 13.72 -1.97 -2.15
N HIS A 396 14.81 -1.28 -2.49
CA HIS A 396 14.76 -0.07 -3.32
C HIS A 396 14.13 -0.33 -4.68
N ARG A 397 13.20 0.54 -5.09
CA ARG A 397 12.55 0.48 -6.40
C ARG A 397 12.79 1.77 -7.17
N GLY A 398 13.06 1.62 -8.46
CA GLY A 398 13.25 2.72 -9.40
C GLY A 398 11.93 3.36 -9.81
N CYS A 399 11.34 4.17 -8.94
CA CYS A 399 10.04 4.79 -9.18
C CYS A 399 10.01 6.19 -8.54
N MET A 400 9.31 7.13 -9.18
CA MET A 400 9.07 8.51 -8.75
C MET A 400 10.34 9.37 -8.61
N VAL A 401 10.17 10.53 -8.06
CA VAL A 401 11.20 11.57 -7.89
C VAL A 401 11.21 12.10 -6.46
N GLY A 402 12.18 12.95 -6.16
CA GLY A 402 12.29 13.58 -4.85
C GLY A 402 13.24 12.83 -3.94
N ASN A 403 13.31 13.32 -2.71
CA ASN A 403 14.01 12.70 -1.59
C ASN A 403 13.10 12.80 -0.36
N ASN A 404 11.82 12.50 -0.60
CA ASN A 404 10.70 12.81 0.31
C ASN A 404 10.69 11.95 1.58
N SER A 405 11.50 10.88 1.65
CA SER A 405 11.82 10.21 2.91
C SER A 405 12.40 11.20 3.93
N ALA A 406 13.13 12.24 3.47
CA ALA A 406 13.67 13.28 4.35
C ALA A 406 12.54 14.10 5.03
N SER A 407 11.47 14.43 4.32
CA SER A 407 10.33 15.15 4.92
C SER A 407 9.61 14.29 5.95
N VAL A 408 9.41 13.00 5.67
CA VAL A 408 8.78 12.03 6.58
C VAL A 408 9.60 11.85 7.86
N VAL A 409 10.91 11.70 7.74
CA VAL A 409 11.83 11.58 8.89
C VAL A 409 11.86 12.88 9.69
N SER A 410 11.94 14.03 9.00
CA SER A 410 11.97 15.34 9.65
C SER A 410 10.71 15.60 10.47
N ASP A 411 9.53 15.33 9.93
CA ASP A 411 8.25 15.53 10.64
C ASP A 411 8.17 14.66 11.91
N ALA A 412 8.62 13.41 11.83
CA ALA A 412 8.66 12.49 12.97
C ALA A 412 9.66 12.94 14.05
N ILE A 413 10.85 13.41 13.67
CA ILE A 413 11.83 13.94 14.62
C ILE A 413 11.30 15.19 15.32
N LEU A 414 10.78 16.15 14.56
CA LEU A 414 10.27 17.43 15.10
C LEU A 414 9.09 17.24 16.05
N LYS A 415 8.27 16.20 15.84
CA LYS A 415 7.16 15.83 16.71
C LYS A 415 7.55 14.91 17.88
N GLY A 416 8.83 14.52 17.99
CA GLY A 416 9.33 13.67 19.08
C GLY A 416 8.86 12.22 18.99
N ILE A 417 8.59 11.72 17.78
CA ILE A 417 8.09 10.36 17.53
C ILE A 417 9.24 9.39 17.24
N THR A 418 10.28 9.88 16.55
CA THR A 418 11.48 9.07 16.22
C THR A 418 12.18 8.62 17.51
N PRO A 419 12.54 7.33 17.65
CA PRO A 419 13.35 6.85 18.76
C PRO A 419 14.66 7.65 18.89
N GLN A 420 15.00 8.02 20.11
CA GLN A 420 16.15 8.91 20.39
C GLN A 420 17.47 8.35 19.84
N GLU A 421 17.66 7.04 19.92
CA GLU A 421 18.84 6.30 19.42
C GLU A 421 18.98 6.35 17.89
N ASP A 422 17.91 6.60 17.17
CA ASP A 422 17.88 6.60 15.70
C ASP A 422 18.03 8.01 15.09
N ILE A 423 17.84 9.07 15.89
CA ILE A 423 17.85 10.47 15.40
C ILE A 423 19.14 10.81 14.68
N ALA A 424 20.29 10.49 15.28
CA ALA A 424 21.60 10.80 14.69
C ALA A 424 21.81 10.07 13.36
N THR A 425 21.44 8.78 13.30
CA THR A 425 21.54 7.97 12.08
C THR A 425 20.64 8.53 10.97
N LEU A 426 19.42 8.89 11.31
CA LEU A 426 18.45 9.41 10.34
C LEU A 426 18.84 10.82 9.86
N TYR A 427 19.40 11.67 10.73
CA TYR A 427 19.92 12.98 10.34
C TYR A 427 21.09 12.83 9.35
N GLU A 428 22.06 11.95 9.65
CA GLU A 428 23.15 11.61 8.72
C GLU A 428 22.62 11.09 7.38
N ALA A 429 21.61 10.22 7.42
CA ALA A 429 21.00 9.63 6.22
C ALA A 429 20.38 10.70 5.31
N MET A 430 19.65 11.66 5.87
CA MET A 430 19.07 12.79 5.13
C MET A 430 20.14 13.65 4.48
N LEU A 431 21.21 14.02 5.19
CA LEU A 431 22.33 14.79 4.65
C LEU A 431 23.09 14.01 3.56
N SER A 432 23.31 12.71 3.76
CA SER A 432 23.97 11.83 2.79
C SER A 432 23.17 11.77 1.48
N GLY A 433 21.85 11.68 1.54
CA GLY A 433 20.96 11.63 0.36
C GLY A 433 21.07 12.87 -0.54
N ARG A 434 21.43 14.03 0.01
CA ARG A 434 21.62 15.29 -0.76
C ARG A 434 22.78 15.26 -1.75
N THR A 435 23.77 14.42 -1.54
CA THR A 435 25.04 14.44 -2.27
C THR A 435 25.34 13.12 -2.97
N LYS A 436 24.39 12.20 -2.98
CA LYS A 436 24.55 10.86 -3.53
C LYS A 436 23.30 10.43 -4.32
N VAL A 437 23.53 9.52 -5.23
CA VAL A 437 22.49 8.74 -5.91
C VAL A 437 22.87 7.27 -5.82
N HIS A 438 21.89 6.41 -5.61
CA HIS A 438 22.12 4.96 -5.52
C HIS A 438 22.65 4.45 -6.87
N PRO A 439 23.70 3.60 -6.89
CA PRO A 439 24.38 3.21 -8.13
C PRO A 439 23.46 2.44 -9.12
N GLU A 440 22.46 1.71 -8.63
CA GLU A 440 21.58 0.88 -9.44
C GLU A 440 20.14 1.43 -9.51
N VAL A 441 19.73 2.27 -8.57
CA VAL A 441 18.35 2.80 -8.46
C VAL A 441 18.40 4.33 -8.43
N SER A 442 18.38 4.94 -9.60
CA SER A 442 18.60 6.39 -9.78
C SER A 442 17.55 7.30 -9.13
N SER A 443 16.40 6.78 -8.74
CA SER A 443 15.38 7.51 -7.95
C SER A 443 15.69 7.57 -6.45
N THR A 444 16.67 6.78 -5.98
CA THR A 444 17.09 6.76 -4.57
C THR A 444 18.29 7.68 -4.38
N GLY A 445 18.23 8.56 -3.40
CA GLY A 445 19.09 9.73 -3.29
C GLY A 445 18.65 10.85 -4.23
N ARG A 446 19.53 11.76 -4.62
CA ARG A 446 19.18 12.93 -5.46
C ARG A 446 19.86 12.88 -6.83
N LEU A 447 19.18 12.36 -7.83
CA LEU A 447 19.66 12.40 -9.22
C LEU A 447 19.81 13.86 -9.69
N GLY A 448 21.00 14.20 -10.19
CA GLY A 448 21.34 15.57 -10.59
C GLY A 448 21.76 16.48 -9.43
N HIS A 449 22.12 15.91 -8.28
CA HIS A 449 22.59 16.64 -7.09
C HIS A 449 23.77 17.57 -7.41
N GLU A 450 24.66 17.20 -8.33
CA GLU A 450 25.82 18.02 -8.72
C GLU A 450 25.35 19.37 -9.30
N TYR A 451 24.32 19.34 -10.13
CA TYR A 451 23.73 20.56 -10.69
C TYR A 451 22.94 21.33 -9.64
N TYR A 452 22.10 20.63 -8.90
CA TYR A 452 21.26 21.28 -7.88
C TYR A 452 22.10 21.98 -6.81
N ASN A 453 23.17 21.35 -6.35
CA ASN A 453 24.05 21.92 -5.31
C ASN A 453 24.95 23.06 -5.83
N THR A 454 25.16 23.18 -7.16
CA THR A 454 26.03 24.22 -7.75
C THR A 454 25.26 25.35 -8.44
N LEU A 455 24.19 25.00 -9.17
CA LEU A 455 23.38 25.97 -9.93
C LEU A 455 22.10 26.37 -9.20
N GLY A 456 21.68 25.61 -8.18
CA GLY A 456 20.41 25.78 -7.49
C GLY A 456 19.21 25.17 -8.24
N TYR A 457 19.43 24.37 -9.26
CA TYR A 457 18.37 23.61 -9.98
C TYR A 457 18.97 22.48 -10.81
N VAL A 458 18.15 21.52 -11.19
CA VAL A 458 18.49 20.47 -12.15
C VAL A 458 18.19 21.00 -13.55
N PRO A 459 19.19 21.15 -14.46
CA PRO A 459 18.97 21.77 -15.76
C PRO A 459 18.13 20.91 -16.71
N TYR A 460 17.22 21.56 -17.45
CA TYR A 460 16.36 20.92 -18.45
C TYR A 460 17.16 20.18 -19.54
N ASN A 461 18.25 20.76 -20.00
CA ASN A 461 19.12 20.18 -21.02
C ASN A 461 20.27 19.33 -20.44
N ALA A 462 20.16 18.83 -19.22
CA ALA A 462 21.15 17.94 -18.62
C ALA A 462 20.96 16.45 -18.97
N GLY A 463 19.89 16.09 -19.68
CA GLY A 463 19.53 14.70 -19.94
C GLY A 463 18.90 14.01 -18.73
N ILE A 464 18.44 14.79 -17.75
CA ILE A 464 17.71 14.32 -16.56
C ILE A 464 16.25 14.73 -16.72
N HIS A 465 15.38 13.74 -16.83
CA HIS A 465 13.93 13.96 -16.90
C HIS A 465 13.36 14.46 -15.57
N GLU A 466 12.18 15.07 -15.62
CA GLU A 466 11.46 15.52 -14.43
C GLU A 466 12.25 16.56 -13.61
N ASN A 467 13.08 17.34 -14.29
CA ASN A 467 14.09 18.22 -13.70
C ASN A 467 13.47 19.36 -12.86
N VAL A 468 12.32 19.90 -13.24
CA VAL A 468 11.60 20.89 -12.45
C VAL A 468 10.99 20.24 -11.21
N ALA A 469 10.31 19.11 -11.37
CA ALA A 469 9.77 18.37 -10.23
C ALA A 469 10.87 18.06 -9.22
N ARG A 470 12.01 17.51 -9.66
CA ARG A 470 13.17 17.24 -8.78
C ARG A 470 13.68 18.49 -8.07
N THR A 471 13.77 19.62 -8.77
CA THR A 471 14.22 20.88 -8.17
C THR A 471 13.28 21.34 -7.05
N LEU A 472 11.97 21.25 -7.26
CA LEU A 472 10.95 21.64 -6.29
C LEU A 472 10.96 20.72 -5.07
N GLU A 473 10.97 19.40 -5.29
CA GLU A 473 11.04 18.41 -4.21
C GLU A 473 12.32 18.59 -3.37
N TYR A 474 13.48 18.73 -3.99
CA TYR A 474 14.73 18.94 -3.26
C TYR A 474 14.77 20.24 -2.46
N ALA A 475 14.11 21.30 -2.95
CA ALA A 475 14.02 22.56 -2.21
C ALA A 475 13.14 22.40 -0.95
N TYR A 476 12.03 21.69 -1.05
CA TYR A 476 11.18 21.36 0.09
C TYR A 476 11.89 20.43 1.09
N ASP A 477 12.55 19.39 0.60
CA ASP A 477 13.33 18.47 1.46
C ASP A 477 14.43 19.20 2.21
N ASP A 478 15.14 20.14 1.57
CA ASP A 478 16.15 20.96 2.22
C ASP A 478 15.57 21.82 3.34
N TRP A 479 14.37 22.38 3.14
CA TRP A 479 13.67 23.09 4.20
C TRP A 479 13.35 22.17 5.38
N CYS A 480 12.85 20.96 5.12
CA CYS A 480 12.52 19.97 6.14
C CYS A 480 13.77 19.61 6.98
N ILE A 481 14.90 19.32 6.31
CA ILE A 481 16.15 18.98 6.98
C ILE A 481 16.69 20.19 7.77
N ALA A 482 16.52 21.42 7.26
CA ALA A 482 16.92 22.64 7.97
C ALA A 482 16.23 22.79 9.32
N GLN A 483 14.93 22.42 9.43
CA GLN A 483 14.21 22.48 10.70
C GLN A 483 14.82 21.50 11.72
N VAL A 484 15.14 20.27 11.28
CA VAL A 484 15.82 19.28 12.14
C VAL A 484 17.20 19.75 12.55
N ALA A 485 18.00 20.29 11.60
CA ALA A 485 19.33 20.84 11.89
C ALA A 485 19.27 21.92 12.98
N ARG A 486 18.29 22.83 12.92
CA ARG A 486 18.06 23.85 13.97
C ARG A 486 17.75 23.22 15.32
N GLN A 487 16.84 22.25 15.36
CA GLN A 487 16.48 21.57 16.60
C GLN A 487 17.67 20.83 17.23
N LEU A 488 18.54 20.25 16.42
CA LEU A 488 19.74 19.54 16.88
C LEU A 488 20.94 20.46 17.16
N GLY A 489 20.84 21.75 16.86
CA GLY A 489 21.92 22.73 17.10
C GLY A 489 22.98 22.78 16.00
N HIS A 490 22.75 22.20 14.82
CA HIS A 490 23.64 22.23 13.65
C HIS A 490 23.44 23.51 12.83
N GLY A 491 23.89 24.65 13.37
CA GLY A 491 23.58 25.97 12.80
C GLY A 491 24.14 26.21 11.38
N GLU A 492 25.31 25.69 11.04
CA GLU A 492 25.91 25.81 9.70
C GLU A 492 25.07 25.04 8.66
N ASP A 493 24.72 23.80 8.97
CA ASP A 493 23.84 23.00 8.11
C ASP A 493 22.48 23.67 7.94
N ALA A 494 21.88 24.14 9.03
CA ALA A 494 20.59 24.83 8.99
C ALA A 494 20.62 26.06 8.06
N ALA A 495 21.68 26.89 8.11
CA ALA A 495 21.81 28.06 7.26
C ALA A 495 22.03 27.70 5.77
N MET A 496 22.83 26.68 5.49
CA MET A 496 23.06 26.18 4.13
C MET A 496 21.75 25.63 3.52
N LEU A 497 21.03 24.80 4.27
CA LEU A 497 19.80 24.15 3.86
C LEU A 497 18.67 25.16 3.66
N GLU A 498 18.54 26.13 4.56
CA GLU A 498 17.58 27.23 4.43
C GLU A 498 17.79 28.02 3.14
N LYS A 499 19.04 28.34 2.82
CA LYS A 499 19.37 28.99 1.55
C LYS A 499 18.96 28.13 0.36
N ALA A 500 19.23 26.82 0.41
CA ALA A 500 18.89 25.88 -0.67
C ALA A 500 17.38 25.68 -0.82
N SER A 501 16.60 25.83 0.25
CA SER A 501 15.14 25.72 0.20
C SER A 501 14.46 26.75 -0.70
N HIS A 502 15.13 27.86 -0.98
CA HIS A 502 14.65 28.88 -1.91
C HIS A 502 15.00 28.61 -3.39
N ASN A 503 15.62 27.49 -3.70
CA ASN A 503 16.02 27.13 -5.06
C ASN A 503 14.85 26.94 -6.03
N TRP A 504 13.62 26.75 -5.54
CA TRP A 504 12.40 26.74 -6.36
C TRP A 504 12.28 28.00 -7.22
N ARG A 505 12.79 29.17 -6.77
CA ARG A 505 12.78 30.45 -7.50
C ARG A 505 13.55 30.38 -8.82
N ASN A 506 14.54 29.48 -8.93
CA ASN A 506 15.32 29.32 -10.15
C ASN A 506 14.52 28.71 -11.32
N VAL A 507 13.44 28.00 -11.05
CA VAL A 507 12.57 27.37 -12.07
C VAL A 507 11.20 28.07 -12.19
N PHE A 508 10.96 29.12 -11.41
CA PHE A 508 9.78 29.97 -11.54
C PHE A 508 9.98 30.99 -12.65
N ASP A 509 9.11 31.00 -13.65
CA ASP A 509 9.10 31.97 -14.75
C ASP A 509 8.09 33.09 -14.45
N ALA A 510 8.60 34.29 -14.11
CA ALA A 510 7.77 35.43 -13.76
C ALA A 510 6.91 35.96 -14.92
N GLU A 511 7.27 35.68 -16.20
CA GLU A 511 6.48 36.07 -17.37
C GLU A 511 5.19 35.25 -17.44
N THR A 512 5.28 33.93 -17.25
CA THR A 512 4.13 33.02 -17.31
C THR A 512 3.47 32.79 -15.95
N LYS A 513 4.14 33.16 -14.85
CA LYS A 513 3.79 32.85 -13.46
C LYS A 513 3.66 31.35 -13.19
N LEU A 514 4.36 30.52 -13.95
CA LEU A 514 4.37 29.06 -13.86
C LEU A 514 5.81 28.55 -13.66
N MET A 515 5.94 27.34 -13.12
CA MET A 515 7.21 26.63 -13.10
C MET A 515 7.57 26.16 -14.50
N ARG A 516 8.84 26.24 -14.86
CA ARG A 516 9.35 25.99 -16.21
C ARG A 516 10.77 25.46 -16.19
N GLY A 517 11.10 24.54 -17.10
CA GLY A 517 12.47 24.02 -17.25
C GLY A 517 13.46 25.14 -17.55
N ARG A 518 14.66 25.07 -16.92
CA ARG A 518 15.76 26.00 -17.11
C ARG A 518 17.01 25.29 -17.60
N ASN A 519 17.63 25.78 -18.64
CA ASN A 519 18.84 25.23 -19.24
C ASN A 519 20.10 25.56 -18.42
N ARG A 520 21.21 24.85 -18.67
CA ARG A 520 22.51 25.15 -18.05
C ARG A 520 23.00 26.57 -18.28
N SER A 521 22.60 27.20 -19.39
CA SER A 521 22.90 28.62 -19.72
C SER A 521 22.17 29.62 -18.82
N GLY A 522 21.15 29.18 -18.09
CA GLY A 522 20.27 30.04 -17.32
C GLY A 522 19.00 30.46 -18.06
N ASP A 523 18.87 30.15 -19.35
CA ASP A 523 17.67 30.47 -20.15
C ASP A 523 16.56 29.45 -19.85
N PHE A 524 15.29 29.92 -19.88
CA PHE A 524 14.16 29.02 -19.79
C PHE A 524 13.99 28.17 -21.06
N GLN A 525 13.48 26.95 -20.86
CA GLN A 525 13.12 26.00 -21.92
C GLN A 525 12.28 26.64 -23.03
N ARG A 526 12.62 26.39 -24.31
CA ARG A 526 11.85 26.77 -25.47
C ARG A 526 11.86 25.63 -26.49
N PRO A 527 10.68 25.26 -27.12
CA PRO A 527 9.34 25.77 -26.83
C PRO A 527 8.85 25.34 -25.45
N PHE A 528 7.81 26.02 -24.93
CA PHE A 528 7.16 25.71 -23.67
C PHE A 528 5.67 25.55 -23.87
N SER A 529 5.09 24.44 -23.41
CA SER A 529 3.66 24.20 -23.27
C SER A 529 3.32 23.99 -21.80
N PRO A 530 2.46 24.82 -21.19
CA PRO A 530 2.05 24.61 -19.80
C PRO A 530 1.18 23.37 -19.60
N TYR A 531 0.71 22.75 -20.68
CA TYR A 531 -0.17 21.58 -20.70
C TYR A 531 0.58 20.27 -20.98
N LYS A 532 1.91 20.31 -21.19
CA LYS A 532 2.72 19.11 -21.44
C LYS A 532 2.90 18.32 -20.15
N TRP A 533 2.37 17.12 -20.16
CA TRP A 533 2.53 16.16 -19.06
C TRP A 533 3.88 15.44 -19.14
N GLY A 534 4.53 15.27 -17.99
CA GLY A 534 5.86 14.68 -17.93
C GLY A 534 6.96 15.63 -18.38
N ASP A 535 8.04 15.14 -18.98
CA ASP A 535 9.21 15.88 -19.43
C ASP A 535 9.94 16.60 -18.28
N ALA A 536 9.58 17.84 -17.99
CA ALA A 536 10.10 18.60 -16.84
C ALA A 536 9.38 18.25 -15.51
N PHE A 537 8.25 17.57 -15.54
CA PHE A 537 7.36 17.29 -14.42
C PHE A 537 7.11 15.78 -14.28
N THR A 538 6.62 15.37 -13.12
CA THR A 538 6.27 13.98 -12.81
C THR A 538 4.75 13.85 -12.73
N GLU A 539 4.15 13.01 -13.59
CA GLU A 539 2.70 12.75 -13.60
C GLU A 539 1.84 14.02 -13.50
N GLY A 540 2.26 15.04 -14.24
CA GLY A 540 1.61 16.35 -14.22
C GLY A 540 2.23 17.30 -15.23
N ASN A 541 1.76 18.53 -15.20
CA ASN A 541 2.21 19.64 -16.05
C ASN A 541 2.51 20.92 -15.22
N ALA A 542 2.77 22.04 -15.88
CA ALA A 542 3.10 23.27 -15.18
C ALA A 542 1.97 23.80 -14.30
N TRP A 543 0.69 23.58 -14.67
CA TRP A 543 -0.47 23.96 -13.86
C TRP A 543 -0.55 23.18 -12.54
N HIS A 544 0.00 21.97 -12.48
CA HIS A 544 0.05 21.16 -11.26
C HIS A 544 1.27 21.52 -10.38
N TYR A 545 2.45 21.57 -10.99
CA TYR A 545 3.72 21.70 -10.23
C TYR A 545 4.06 23.12 -9.78
N THR A 546 3.42 24.15 -10.33
CA THR A 546 3.63 25.53 -9.87
C THR A 546 3.32 25.70 -8.38
N TRP A 547 2.45 24.88 -7.84
CA TRP A 547 2.00 24.95 -6.45
C TRP A 547 2.84 24.09 -5.48
N SER A 548 3.83 23.34 -5.97
CA SER A 548 4.69 22.46 -5.15
C SER A 548 5.78 23.24 -4.39
N VAL A 549 5.37 24.33 -3.73
CA VAL A 549 6.20 25.16 -2.85
C VAL A 549 5.56 25.20 -1.46
N PHE A 550 5.48 24.04 -0.82
CA PHE A 550 4.73 23.83 0.42
C PHE A 550 5.24 24.65 1.61
N HIS A 551 6.54 24.97 1.62
CA HIS A 551 7.26 25.61 2.71
C HIS A 551 7.37 27.13 2.59
N ASP A 552 7.05 27.71 1.42
CA ASP A 552 7.22 29.15 1.13
C ASP A 552 6.05 29.68 0.28
N VAL A 553 4.81 29.44 0.73
CA VAL A 553 3.58 29.83 0.01
C VAL A 553 3.49 31.35 -0.12
N GLU A 554 3.85 32.09 0.93
CA GLU A 554 3.91 33.56 0.87
C GLU A 554 4.95 34.04 -0.13
N GLY A 555 6.13 33.42 -0.16
CA GLY A 555 7.17 33.74 -1.14
C GLY A 555 6.77 33.44 -2.58
N LEU A 556 5.94 32.40 -2.81
CA LEU A 556 5.36 32.11 -4.11
C LEU A 556 4.31 33.15 -4.51
N ALA A 557 3.46 33.55 -3.57
CA ALA A 557 2.47 34.61 -3.78
C ALA A 557 3.16 35.96 -4.14
N ASP A 558 4.23 36.32 -3.43
CA ASP A 558 5.02 37.51 -3.72
C ASP A 558 5.67 37.43 -5.12
N ALA A 559 6.20 36.26 -5.50
CA ALA A 559 6.77 36.07 -6.84
C ALA A 559 5.72 36.18 -7.97
N MET A 560 4.46 35.87 -7.72
CA MET A 560 3.33 36.05 -8.65
C MET A 560 2.84 37.47 -8.73
N GLY A 561 3.24 38.37 -7.82
CA GLY A 561 2.81 39.76 -7.76
C GLY A 561 1.85 40.08 -6.60
N GLY A 562 1.83 39.24 -5.57
CA GLY A 562 1.04 39.40 -4.36
C GLY A 562 -0.15 38.41 -4.27
N LYS A 563 -0.80 38.40 -3.12
CA LYS A 563 -1.90 37.45 -2.80
C LYS A 563 -3.08 37.52 -3.78
N GLU A 564 -3.41 38.70 -4.30
CA GLU A 564 -4.49 38.84 -5.28
C GLU A 564 -4.17 38.13 -6.60
N GLU A 565 -2.96 38.30 -7.11
CA GLU A 565 -2.51 37.63 -8.34
C GLU A 565 -2.29 36.12 -8.13
N PHE A 566 -1.84 35.72 -6.96
CA PHE A 566 -1.78 34.32 -6.55
C PHE A 566 -3.16 33.65 -6.58
N GLY A 567 -4.18 34.31 -5.99
CA GLY A 567 -5.56 33.81 -6.01
C GLY A 567 -6.12 33.69 -7.44
N LYS A 568 -5.87 34.68 -8.30
CA LYS A 568 -6.29 34.65 -9.72
C LYS A 568 -5.62 33.49 -10.49
N MET A 569 -4.34 33.27 -10.24
CA MET A 569 -3.62 32.13 -10.85
C MET A 569 -4.16 30.78 -10.33
N LEU A 570 -4.47 30.68 -9.05
CA LEU A 570 -5.06 29.48 -8.46
C LEU A 570 -6.47 29.23 -9.04
N ASP A 571 -7.32 30.24 -9.14
CA ASP A 571 -8.63 30.16 -9.80
C ASP A 571 -8.49 29.67 -11.26
N SER A 572 -7.43 30.11 -11.95
CA SER A 572 -7.19 29.72 -13.34
C SER A 572 -7.04 28.21 -13.51
N VAL A 573 -6.49 27.50 -12.51
CA VAL A 573 -6.35 26.02 -12.57
C VAL A 573 -7.70 25.35 -12.82
N PHE A 574 -8.77 25.87 -12.21
CA PHE A 574 -10.12 25.28 -12.25
C PHE A 574 -10.94 25.72 -13.48
N VAL A 575 -10.51 26.74 -14.20
CA VAL A 575 -11.25 27.29 -15.35
C VAL A 575 -10.55 27.13 -16.70
N VAL A 576 -9.22 26.93 -16.73
CA VAL A 576 -8.53 26.62 -17.99
C VAL A 576 -9.06 25.30 -18.54
N PRO A 577 -9.23 25.17 -19.87
CA PRO A 577 -9.72 23.93 -20.44
C PRO A 577 -8.87 22.73 -20.02
N PRO A 578 -9.45 21.54 -19.78
CA PRO A 578 -8.72 20.33 -19.42
C PRO A 578 -8.02 19.70 -20.64
N ILE A 579 -7.29 20.54 -21.39
CA ILE A 579 -6.44 20.11 -22.49
C ILE A 579 -5.11 19.56 -21.95
N TYR A 580 -4.48 18.74 -22.75
CA TYR A 580 -3.23 18.09 -22.39
C TYR A 580 -2.34 17.87 -23.62
N ASP A 581 -1.05 17.72 -23.37
CA ASP A 581 -0.06 17.25 -24.32
C ASP A 581 0.63 16.03 -23.68
N ASP A 582 0.35 14.83 -24.19
CA ASP A 582 0.88 13.56 -23.72
C ASP A 582 2.07 13.05 -24.54
N SER A 583 2.65 13.92 -25.37
CA SER A 583 3.73 13.57 -26.31
C SER A 583 4.98 12.97 -25.64
N TYR A 584 5.20 13.28 -24.36
CA TYR A 584 6.30 12.71 -23.58
C TYR A 584 6.09 11.23 -23.27
N TYR A 585 4.88 10.85 -22.85
CA TYR A 585 4.54 9.46 -22.53
C TYR A 585 4.26 8.62 -23.78
N GLY A 586 3.85 9.26 -24.86
CA GLY A 586 3.45 8.58 -26.11
C GLY A 586 2.14 7.80 -25.99
N VAL A 587 1.51 7.83 -24.83
CA VAL A 587 0.20 7.24 -24.52
C VAL A 587 -0.53 8.14 -23.52
N ARG A 588 -1.86 8.10 -23.54
CA ARG A 588 -2.67 8.79 -22.58
C ARG A 588 -2.72 7.98 -21.27
N ILE A 589 -2.07 8.48 -20.25
CA ILE A 589 -2.08 7.86 -18.91
C ILE A 589 -3.42 8.09 -18.19
N HIS A 590 -3.73 7.26 -17.18
CA HIS A 590 -5.04 7.29 -16.54
C HIS A 590 -5.31 8.61 -15.78
N GLU A 591 -4.28 9.28 -15.25
CA GLU A 591 -4.39 10.55 -14.54
C GLU A 591 -4.92 11.66 -15.47
N ILE A 592 -4.51 11.66 -16.74
CA ILE A 592 -5.04 12.57 -17.75
C ILE A 592 -6.51 12.26 -18.02
N THR A 593 -6.86 10.99 -18.12
CA THR A 593 -8.25 10.56 -18.33
C THR A 593 -9.14 11.00 -17.16
N GLU A 594 -8.65 10.80 -15.93
CA GLU A 594 -9.35 11.18 -14.69
C GLU A 594 -9.57 12.71 -14.61
N MET A 595 -8.53 13.52 -14.92
CA MET A 595 -8.65 14.97 -14.99
C MET A 595 -9.74 15.41 -15.98
N GLN A 596 -9.79 14.78 -17.16
CA GLN A 596 -10.80 15.10 -18.17
C GLN A 596 -12.21 14.67 -17.77
N VAL A 597 -12.36 13.49 -17.14
CA VAL A 597 -13.64 12.99 -16.64
C VAL A 597 -14.18 13.87 -15.51
N ALA A 598 -13.31 14.31 -14.59
CA ALA A 598 -13.67 15.22 -13.51
C ALA A 598 -14.12 16.59 -14.03
N ASN A 599 -13.60 17.04 -15.18
CA ASN A 599 -13.96 18.30 -15.86
C ASN A 599 -13.87 19.53 -14.94
N MET A 600 -12.79 19.60 -14.16
CA MET A 600 -12.49 20.68 -13.21
C MET A 600 -11.26 21.49 -13.67
N GLY A 601 -11.21 21.89 -14.94
CA GLY A 601 -10.05 22.54 -15.54
C GLY A 601 -8.83 21.64 -15.59
N ASN A 602 -7.67 22.15 -15.20
CA ASN A 602 -6.44 21.36 -15.02
C ASN A 602 -6.24 20.90 -13.57
N TYR A 603 -7.29 20.86 -12.75
CA TYR A 603 -7.24 20.29 -11.41
C TYR A 603 -7.35 18.76 -11.46
N ALA A 604 -6.23 18.07 -11.45
CA ALA A 604 -6.16 16.61 -11.52
C ALA A 604 -6.23 16.01 -10.10
N HIS A 605 -7.39 16.09 -9.44
CA HIS A 605 -7.56 15.64 -8.05
C HIS A 605 -7.20 14.16 -7.83
N GLY A 606 -7.34 13.32 -8.84
CA GLY A 606 -6.96 11.89 -8.78
C GLY A 606 -5.46 11.66 -8.59
N ASN A 607 -4.61 12.68 -8.79
CA ASN A 607 -3.17 12.57 -8.64
C ASN A 607 -2.59 13.52 -7.59
N GLN A 608 -1.53 13.09 -6.92
CA GLN A 608 -0.93 13.71 -5.73
C GLN A 608 -0.48 15.16 -5.92
N PRO A 609 0.14 15.57 -7.04
CA PRO A 609 0.61 16.95 -7.23
C PRO A 609 -0.45 18.02 -7.08
N ALA A 610 -1.73 17.69 -7.31
CA ALA A 610 -2.82 18.65 -7.27
C ALA A 610 -3.58 18.72 -5.92
N GLN A 611 -3.50 17.70 -5.09
CA GLN A 611 -4.41 17.52 -3.95
C GLN A 611 -4.35 18.63 -2.90
N HIS A 612 -3.18 19.26 -2.69
CA HIS A 612 -3.00 20.34 -1.71
C HIS A 612 -3.51 21.69 -2.19
N MET A 613 -3.74 21.88 -3.50
CA MET A 613 -4.03 23.19 -4.09
C MET A 613 -5.26 23.89 -3.48
N ILE A 614 -6.30 23.13 -3.16
CA ILE A 614 -7.53 23.69 -2.59
C ILE A 614 -7.33 24.32 -1.21
N TYR A 615 -6.30 23.91 -0.47
CA TYR A 615 -5.95 24.47 0.83
C TYR A 615 -5.09 25.74 0.72
N LEU A 616 -4.58 26.06 -0.47
CA LEU A 616 -3.81 27.28 -0.70
C LEU A 616 -4.69 28.56 -0.67
N TYR A 617 -6.02 28.41 -0.73
CA TYR A 617 -6.95 29.52 -0.50
C TYR A 617 -6.97 30.02 0.96
N ASP A 618 -6.40 29.28 1.88
CA ASP A 618 -6.29 29.65 3.29
C ASP A 618 -5.19 30.71 3.55
N TYR A 619 -4.32 30.94 2.57
CA TYR A 619 -3.22 31.92 2.62
C TYR A 619 -3.62 33.24 2.00
#